data_58724773316fd0c924fc70d13fdc6fbe
#
_entry.id   58724773316fd0c924fc70d13fdc6fbe
#
_cell.length_a   1.000
_cell.length_b   1.000
_cell.length_c   1.000
_cell.angle_alpha   90.00
_cell.angle_beta   90.00
_cell.angle_gamma   90.00
#
_symmetry.space_group_name_H-M   'P 1'
#
loop_
_entity.id
_entity.type
_entity.pdbx_description
1 polymer ?
#
loop_
_entity_poly.entity_id
_entity_poly.type
_entity_poly.pdbx_seq_one_letter_code
_entity_poly.pdbx_strand_id
1 'polypeptide(L)'
;LVEFIEKNHLNLNQDKHFNPRYAFGSHSDADHVYNTPRAWIIGRYFNPTTYRWDGPKADYRPDSDSIPWSFVPEQKITVEDVKYVLSHHYQGTPYDPYGKHGDSSLRGCFRPIGINRNNFLSCVQIRPYAPEEIRSIEWIAFGSNTFNAFVPFYVNIDETPIYTANTEKTVSTDNFYWSNRIIGALADAHFSNTTSAIDRYQNAVQTKGHQLINKYDSLFTKDVDPVTFCQTANQEIADMAKQHTDDLLDKVLFTASM
;
A
#
# COMPACT_ATOMS: atom_id res chain seq x y z
N LEU A 1 -14.99 14.53 -18.79
CA LEU A 1 -15.71 14.01 -17.62
C LEU A 1 -16.60 15.09 -17.00
N VAL A 2 -16.09 16.28 -16.69
CA VAL A 2 -16.86 17.39 -16.09
C VAL A 2 -18.07 17.77 -16.95
N GLU A 3 -17.88 18.01 -18.25
CA GLU A 3 -18.96 18.30 -19.20
C GLU A 3 -20.05 17.21 -19.22
N PHE A 4 -19.63 15.94 -19.15
CA PHE A 4 -20.58 14.82 -19.08
C PHE A 4 -21.42 14.87 -17.79
N ILE A 5 -20.77 15.14 -16.66
CA ILE A 5 -21.42 15.22 -15.35
C ILE A 5 -22.43 16.37 -15.32
N GLU A 6 -22.02 17.55 -15.78
CA GLU A 6 -22.88 18.73 -15.83
C GLU A 6 -24.06 18.54 -16.79
N LYS A 7 -23.80 18.04 -18.01
CA LYS A 7 -24.83 17.77 -19.00
C LYS A 7 -25.90 16.78 -18.54
N ASN A 8 -25.50 15.81 -17.72
CA ASN A 8 -26.41 14.77 -17.23
C ASN A 8 -26.94 15.03 -15.81
N HIS A 9 -26.70 16.22 -15.27
CA HIS A 9 -27.16 16.63 -13.92
C HIS A 9 -26.71 15.67 -12.80
N LEU A 10 -25.49 15.13 -12.91
CA LEU A 10 -24.92 14.19 -11.95
C LEU A 10 -24.18 14.90 -10.81
N ASN A 11 -23.93 16.19 -10.90
CA ASN A 11 -23.35 17.00 -9.85
C ASN A 11 -24.43 17.32 -8.80
N LEU A 12 -24.34 16.70 -7.64
CA LEU A 12 -25.28 16.94 -6.53
C LEU A 12 -25.01 18.27 -5.80
N ASN A 13 -23.81 18.83 -6.00
CA ASN A 13 -23.43 20.13 -5.48
C ASN A 13 -23.64 21.21 -6.54
N GLN A 14 -24.28 22.30 -6.17
CA GLN A 14 -24.57 23.44 -7.07
C GLN A 14 -23.46 24.51 -7.08
N ASP A 15 -22.31 24.24 -6.49
CA ASP A 15 -21.17 25.17 -6.49
C ASP A 15 -20.60 25.37 -7.89
N LYS A 16 -20.07 26.59 -8.13
CA LYS A 16 -19.54 27.01 -9.43
C LYS A 16 -18.29 26.23 -9.90
N HIS A 17 -17.64 25.53 -8.98
CA HIS A 17 -16.45 24.73 -9.27
C HIS A 17 -16.74 23.26 -8.98
N PHE A 18 -16.59 22.43 -10.01
CA PHE A 18 -16.73 20.99 -9.85
C PHE A 18 -15.70 20.46 -8.86
N ASN A 19 -16.20 19.85 -7.80
CA ASN A 19 -15.42 19.11 -6.82
C ASN A 19 -16.04 17.73 -6.66
N PRO A 20 -15.37 16.64 -7.06
CA PRO A 20 -15.94 15.30 -7.04
C PRO A 20 -16.30 14.83 -5.64
N ARG A 21 -15.62 15.31 -4.61
CA ARG A 21 -15.96 15.00 -3.22
C ARG A 21 -17.32 15.58 -2.84
N TYR A 22 -17.61 16.81 -3.23
CA TYR A 22 -18.91 17.43 -2.98
C TYR A 22 -20.00 16.92 -3.94
N ALA A 23 -19.62 16.60 -5.18
CA ALA A 23 -20.57 16.13 -6.18
C ALA A 23 -21.09 14.70 -5.89
N PHE A 24 -20.23 13.81 -5.36
CA PHE A 24 -20.51 12.38 -5.23
C PHE A 24 -20.29 11.83 -3.82
N GLY A 25 -19.58 12.56 -2.96
CA GLY A 25 -19.30 12.14 -1.60
C GLY A 25 -20.46 12.41 -0.64
N SER A 26 -20.45 11.71 0.47
CA SER A 26 -21.25 12.04 1.63
C SER A 26 -20.44 12.88 2.64
N HIS A 27 -21.12 13.56 3.55
CA HIS A 27 -20.54 14.34 4.65
C HIS A 27 -21.20 13.91 5.98
N SER A 28 -21.37 12.60 6.12
CA SER A 28 -21.97 12.00 7.32
C SER A 28 -20.95 11.80 8.42
N ASP A 29 -21.41 11.60 9.66
CA ASP A 29 -20.55 11.24 10.79
C ASP A 29 -19.72 10.00 10.52
N ALA A 30 -20.22 9.07 9.69
CA ALA A 30 -19.47 7.90 9.27
C ALA A 30 -18.24 8.27 8.42
N ASP A 31 -18.33 9.30 7.57
CA ASP A 31 -17.17 9.76 6.78
C ASP A 31 -16.07 10.32 7.64
N HIS A 32 -16.40 10.97 8.76
CA HIS A 32 -15.43 11.49 9.72
C HIS A 32 -14.68 10.40 10.48
N VAL A 33 -15.11 9.16 10.39
CA VAL A 33 -14.41 7.98 10.94
C VAL A 33 -13.71 7.15 9.88
N TYR A 34 -14.33 7.02 8.69
CA TYR A 34 -13.88 6.08 7.66
C TYR A 34 -13.12 6.72 6.50
N ASN A 35 -13.46 7.93 6.09
CA ASN A 35 -12.95 8.51 4.84
C ASN A 35 -12.07 9.73 5.06
N THR A 36 -12.56 10.74 5.77
CA THR A 36 -11.86 12.02 5.99
C THR A 36 -10.52 11.85 6.69
N PRO A 37 -10.40 11.02 7.75
CA PRO A 37 -9.10 10.80 8.41
C PRO A 37 -8.05 10.17 7.49
N ARG A 38 -8.48 9.32 6.54
CA ARG A 38 -7.57 8.73 5.55
C ARG A 38 -7.06 9.79 4.57
N ALA A 39 -7.94 10.68 4.09
CA ALA A 39 -7.54 11.81 3.25
C ALA A 39 -6.58 12.76 4.01
N TRP A 40 -6.89 13.03 5.30
CA TRP A 40 -6.03 13.84 6.18
C TRP A 40 -4.63 13.28 6.30
N ILE A 41 -4.48 11.99 6.59
CA ILE A 41 -3.13 11.41 6.80
C ILE A 41 -2.33 11.34 5.48
N ILE A 42 -2.99 11.12 4.35
CA ILE A 42 -2.36 11.18 3.02
C ILE A 42 -1.86 12.59 2.73
N GLY A 43 -2.71 13.60 2.93
CA GLY A 43 -2.32 14.99 2.75
C GLY A 43 -1.18 15.41 3.69
N ARG A 44 -1.25 15.00 4.96
CA ARG A 44 -0.21 15.24 5.96
C ARG A 44 1.14 14.64 5.57
N TYR A 45 1.15 13.47 4.93
CA TYR A 45 2.36 12.81 4.47
C TYR A 45 2.98 13.51 3.26
N PHE A 46 2.19 13.81 2.23
CA PHE A 46 2.71 14.37 0.99
C PHE A 46 2.90 15.88 0.99
N ASN A 47 2.25 16.59 1.91
CA ASN A 47 2.28 18.06 2.00
C ASN A 47 2.52 18.53 3.45
N PRO A 48 3.58 18.06 4.12
CA PRO A 48 3.79 18.29 5.55
C PRO A 48 4.02 19.76 5.90
N THR A 49 4.48 20.60 4.96
CA THR A 49 4.81 22.02 5.18
C THR A 49 3.86 22.99 4.51
N THR A 50 3.16 22.57 3.45
CA THR A 50 2.19 23.41 2.72
C THR A 50 0.99 23.77 3.60
N TYR A 51 0.57 22.83 4.45
CA TYR A 51 -0.55 22.99 5.38
C TYR A 51 -0.17 22.58 6.78
N ARG A 52 -0.87 23.18 7.76
CA ARG A 52 -0.78 22.77 9.16
C ARG A 52 -1.80 21.66 9.43
N TRP A 53 -1.31 20.49 9.76
CA TRP A 53 -2.12 19.29 9.98
C TRP A 53 -2.40 18.99 11.45
N ASP A 54 -1.62 19.61 12.36
CA ASP A 54 -1.64 19.30 13.78
C ASP A 54 -1.86 20.56 14.62
N GLY A 55 -2.39 20.35 15.83
CA GLY A 55 -2.56 21.38 16.85
C GLY A 55 -3.81 22.25 16.66
N PRO A 56 -3.98 23.25 17.56
CA PRO A 56 -5.21 24.07 17.61
C PRO A 56 -5.39 25.01 16.41
N LYS A 57 -4.30 25.28 15.67
CA LYS A 57 -4.31 26.13 14.46
C LYS A 57 -4.16 25.30 13.18
N ALA A 58 -4.51 24.02 13.21
CA ALA A 58 -4.47 23.18 12.02
C ALA A 58 -5.40 23.73 10.93
N ASP A 59 -4.91 23.74 9.69
CA ASP A 59 -5.72 24.11 8.52
C ASP A 59 -6.74 22.99 8.21
N TYR A 60 -6.32 21.74 8.41
CA TYR A 60 -7.17 20.57 8.28
C TYR A 60 -6.99 19.61 9.47
N ARG A 61 -8.09 19.05 9.93
CA ARG A 61 -8.16 18.03 10.96
C ARG A 61 -8.63 16.71 10.36
N PRO A 62 -8.50 15.57 11.06
CA PRO A 62 -8.96 14.29 10.55
C PRO A 62 -10.43 14.24 10.13
N ASP A 63 -11.27 15.04 10.75
CA ASP A 63 -12.72 15.16 10.53
C ASP A 63 -13.13 16.35 9.62
N SER A 64 -12.16 17.06 9.01
CA SER A 64 -12.46 18.23 8.17
C SER A 64 -13.07 17.86 6.83
N ASP A 65 -14.24 18.39 6.52
CA ASP A 65 -14.88 18.26 5.21
C ASP A 65 -14.16 19.03 4.09
N SER A 66 -13.43 20.08 4.46
CA SER A 66 -12.74 20.97 3.52
C SER A 66 -11.35 20.49 3.07
N ILE A 67 -10.93 19.27 3.42
CA ILE A 67 -9.66 18.72 2.90
C ILE A 67 -9.75 18.69 1.36
N PRO A 68 -8.77 19.27 0.65
CA PRO A 68 -8.75 19.26 -0.81
C PRO A 68 -8.85 17.84 -1.37
N TRP A 69 -9.63 17.66 -2.43
CA TRP A 69 -9.77 16.36 -3.10
C TRP A 69 -8.54 15.97 -3.94
N SER A 70 -7.66 16.94 -4.21
CA SER A 70 -6.36 16.71 -4.87
C SER A 70 -5.31 17.64 -4.30
N PHE A 71 -4.07 17.16 -4.31
CA PHE A 71 -2.89 17.92 -3.88
C PHE A 71 -1.81 17.84 -4.95
N VAL A 72 -1.00 18.88 -5.04
CA VAL A 72 0.32 18.78 -5.65
C VAL A 72 1.28 18.40 -4.53
N PRO A 73 1.91 17.22 -4.56
CA PRO A 73 2.81 16.79 -3.50
C PRO A 73 4.08 17.64 -3.46
N GLU A 74 4.64 17.86 -2.27
CA GLU A 74 5.88 18.65 -2.10
C GLU A 74 7.11 17.95 -2.70
N GLN A 75 7.06 16.64 -2.86
CA GLN A 75 8.12 15.83 -3.46
C GLN A 75 7.56 14.83 -4.46
N LYS A 76 8.43 14.31 -5.34
CA LYS A 76 8.05 13.23 -6.26
C LYS A 76 7.69 11.98 -5.45
N ILE A 77 6.58 11.35 -5.85
CA ILE A 77 6.07 10.14 -5.21
C ILE A 77 6.84 8.92 -5.72
N THR A 78 7.36 8.13 -4.82
CA THR A 78 8.00 6.83 -5.11
C THR A 78 7.03 5.67 -4.88
N VAL A 79 7.41 4.47 -5.30
CA VAL A 79 6.66 3.23 -4.99
C VAL A 79 6.62 2.99 -3.48
N GLU A 80 7.69 3.35 -2.80
CA GLU A 80 7.83 3.28 -1.34
C GLU A 80 6.82 4.17 -0.64
N ASP A 81 6.68 5.41 -1.11
CA ASP A 81 5.68 6.33 -0.58
C ASP A 81 4.26 5.79 -0.74
N VAL A 82 3.96 5.21 -1.92
CA VAL A 82 2.67 4.57 -2.18
C VAL A 82 2.43 3.42 -1.20
N LYS A 83 3.42 2.53 -1.03
CA LYS A 83 3.32 1.42 -0.08
C LYS A 83 3.12 1.92 1.35
N TYR A 84 3.91 2.91 1.78
CA TYR A 84 3.85 3.47 3.13
C TYR A 84 2.47 4.07 3.42
N VAL A 85 1.98 4.93 2.53
CA VAL A 85 0.71 5.63 2.71
C VAL A 85 -0.47 4.66 2.71
N LEU A 86 -0.48 3.67 1.78
CA LEU A 86 -1.55 2.67 1.70
C LEU A 86 -1.46 1.60 2.80
N SER A 87 -0.38 1.59 3.58
CA SER A 87 -0.22 0.76 4.78
C SER A 87 -0.44 1.53 6.08
N HIS A 88 -0.74 2.83 5.99
CA HIS A 88 -0.73 3.72 7.14
C HIS A 88 -1.84 3.37 8.14
N HIS A 89 -1.45 3.26 9.41
CA HIS A 89 -2.34 3.02 10.54
C HIS A 89 -2.36 4.18 11.55
N TYR A 90 -2.07 5.40 11.07
CA TYR A 90 -1.92 6.63 11.86
C TYR A 90 -0.68 6.64 12.76
N GLN A 91 0.36 5.84 12.45
CA GLN A 91 1.62 5.84 13.20
C GLN A 91 2.20 7.26 13.30
N GLY A 92 2.72 7.59 14.48
CA GLY A 92 3.22 8.93 14.79
C GLY A 92 2.13 9.97 15.09
N THR A 93 0.89 9.53 15.28
CA THR A 93 -0.25 10.36 15.70
C THR A 93 -0.93 9.79 16.95
N PRO A 94 -1.77 10.54 17.67
CA PRO A 94 -2.54 10.01 18.79
C PRO A 94 -3.58 8.93 18.40
N TYR A 95 -3.89 8.81 17.11
CA TYR A 95 -4.95 7.94 16.58
C TYR A 95 -4.49 6.54 16.22
N ASP A 96 -3.18 6.27 16.36
CA ASP A 96 -2.59 4.96 16.08
C ASP A 96 -3.17 3.87 16.98
N PRO A 97 -3.85 2.84 16.41
CA PRO A 97 -4.41 1.74 17.20
C PRO A 97 -3.34 0.94 17.97
N TYR A 98 -2.09 0.93 17.47
CA TYR A 98 -0.97 0.26 18.13
C TYR A 98 -0.14 1.20 19.02
N GLY A 99 -0.53 2.48 19.11
CA GLY A 99 0.18 3.49 19.91
C GLY A 99 0.18 3.16 21.39
N LYS A 100 1.30 3.42 22.07
CA LYS A 100 1.46 3.17 23.52
C LYS A 100 1.34 4.43 24.37
N HIS A 101 1.43 5.60 23.76
CA HIS A 101 1.48 6.90 24.43
C HIS A 101 0.27 7.77 24.09
N GLY A 102 0.00 8.76 24.93
CA GLY A 102 -1.10 9.69 24.77
C GLY A 102 -2.44 9.16 25.28
N ASP A 103 -3.51 9.86 24.94
CA ASP A 103 -4.88 9.51 25.35
C ASP A 103 -5.35 8.22 24.67
N SER A 104 -5.64 7.22 25.51
CA SER A 104 -6.10 5.92 25.03
C SER A 104 -7.46 5.96 24.33
N SER A 105 -8.30 6.97 24.59
CA SER A 105 -9.60 7.12 23.97
C SER A 105 -9.50 7.52 22.48
N LEU A 106 -8.38 8.09 22.06
CA LEU A 106 -8.12 8.47 20.68
C LEU A 106 -7.57 7.31 19.83
N ARG A 107 -7.05 6.26 20.45
CA ARG A 107 -6.44 5.12 19.73
C ARG A 107 -7.49 4.35 18.97
N GLY A 108 -7.30 4.24 17.66
CA GLY A 108 -8.21 3.48 16.82
C GLY A 108 -9.61 4.11 16.67
N CYS A 109 -9.81 5.37 17.08
CA CYS A 109 -11.08 6.08 16.87
C CYS A 109 -11.38 6.30 15.37
N PHE A 110 -10.35 6.32 14.55
CA PHE A 110 -10.47 6.38 13.08
C PHE A 110 -10.10 5.04 12.42
N ARG A 111 -10.78 4.74 11.32
CA ARG A 111 -10.49 3.54 10.53
C ARG A 111 -9.18 3.73 9.74
N PRO A 112 -8.11 2.99 10.02
CA PRO A 112 -6.84 3.11 9.29
C PRO A 112 -6.96 2.69 7.82
N ILE A 113 -5.98 3.09 7.00
CA ILE A 113 -5.84 2.63 5.61
C ILE A 113 -5.32 1.20 5.63
N GLY A 114 -4.17 0.98 6.30
CA GLY A 114 -3.60 -0.35 6.53
C GLY A 114 -4.31 -1.07 7.67
N ILE A 115 -5.33 -1.84 7.36
CA ILE A 115 -6.06 -2.63 8.35
C ILE A 115 -5.87 -4.12 8.09
N ASN A 116 -6.09 -4.95 9.12
CA ASN A 116 -5.94 -6.41 9.05
C ASN A 116 -6.84 -7.10 7.99
N ARG A 117 -7.87 -6.41 7.51
CA ARG A 117 -8.81 -6.91 6.49
C ARG A 117 -8.45 -6.57 5.06
N ASN A 118 -7.35 -5.85 4.81
CA ASN A 118 -6.86 -5.70 3.45
C ASN A 118 -6.53 -7.08 2.87
N ASN A 119 -6.84 -7.28 1.59
CA ASN A 119 -6.60 -8.54 0.90
C ASN A 119 -5.53 -8.40 -0.18
N PHE A 120 -5.49 -7.24 -0.83
CA PHE A 120 -4.65 -7.00 -1.99
C PHE A 120 -4.28 -5.52 -2.07
N LEU A 121 -3.06 -5.26 -2.47
CA LEU A 121 -2.56 -3.94 -2.84
C LEU A 121 -1.70 -4.08 -4.08
N SER A 122 -1.92 -3.23 -5.07
CA SER A 122 -1.03 -3.13 -6.23
C SER A 122 -0.69 -1.69 -6.58
N CYS A 123 0.47 -1.53 -7.21
CA CYS A 123 0.94 -0.29 -7.80
C CYS A 123 1.58 -0.59 -9.14
N VAL A 124 1.01 -0.06 -10.22
CA VAL A 124 1.57 -0.19 -11.56
C VAL A 124 2.57 0.95 -11.80
N GLN A 125 3.79 0.58 -12.14
CA GLN A 125 4.87 1.50 -12.48
C GLN A 125 5.22 1.39 -13.96
N ILE A 126 5.05 2.49 -14.70
CA ILE A 126 5.49 2.61 -16.10
C ILE A 126 6.82 3.37 -16.12
N ARG A 127 7.86 2.77 -16.71
CA ARG A 127 9.22 3.30 -16.77
C ARG A 127 9.57 3.69 -18.21
N PRO A 128 9.28 4.94 -18.66
CA PRO A 128 9.46 5.37 -20.05
C PRO A 128 10.89 5.27 -20.57
N TYR A 129 11.86 5.20 -19.65
CA TYR A 129 13.30 5.07 -19.95
C TYR A 129 13.74 3.62 -20.23
N ALA A 130 12.92 2.64 -19.89
CA ALA A 130 13.20 1.22 -20.14
C ALA A 130 12.65 0.80 -21.53
N PRO A 131 13.21 -0.26 -22.14
CA PRO A 131 12.66 -0.87 -23.35
C PRO A 131 11.17 -1.20 -23.20
N GLU A 132 10.42 -1.10 -24.29
CA GLU A 132 8.96 -1.24 -24.27
C GLU A 132 8.50 -2.56 -23.68
N GLU A 133 9.23 -3.61 -23.96
CA GLU A 133 8.92 -4.98 -23.60
C GLU A 133 9.00 -5.23 -22.08
N ILE A 134 9.83 -4.43 -21.36
CA ILE A 134 10.09 -4.60 -19.93
C ILE A 134 9.78 -3.35 -19.09
N ARG A 135 9.19 -2.29 -19.69
CA ARG A 135 8.99 -1.01 -19.00
C ARG A 135 7.97 -1.03 -17.87
N SER A 136 7.03 -1.96 -17.91
CA SER A 136 5.92 -2.01 -16.97
C SER A 136 6.19 -3.02 -15.87
N ILE A 137 6.11 -2.54 -14.62
CA ILE A 137 6.23 -3.35 -13.41
C ILE A 137 4.95 -3.22 -12.62
N GLU A 138 4.43 -4.32 -12.12
CA GLU A 138 3.38 -4.34 -11.11
C GLU A 138 3.97 -4.74 -9.77
N TRP A 139 3.83 -3.85 -8.78
CA TRP A 139 4.19 -4.09 -7.40
C TRP A 139 2.97 -4.63 -6.67
N ILE A 140 3.05 -5.84 -6.15
CA ILE A 140 1.94 -6.51 -5.49
C ILE A 140 2.25 -6.84 -4.04
N ALA A 141 1.21 -6.77 -3.20
CA ALA A 141 1.23 -7.26 -1.83
C ALA A 141 -0.12 -7.90 -1.48
N PHE A 142 -0.09 -9.02 -0.78
CA PHE A 142 -1.28 -9.71 -0.31
C PHE A 142 -1.44 -9.63 1.21
N GLY A 143 -2.67 -9.72 1.68
CA GLY A 143 -2.99 -9.69 3.09
C GLY A 143 -3.00 -8.28 3.67
N SER A 144 -2.74 -8.16 4.98
CA SER A 144 -2.75 -6.88 5.68
C SER A 144 -1.58 -5.98 5.24
N ASN A 145 -1.91 -4.80 4.72
CA ASN A 145 -0.91 -3.87 4.19
C ASN A 145 0.10 -3.38 5.23
N THR A 146 -0.26 -3.35 6.50
CA THR A 146 0.66 -2.99 7.58
C THR A 146 1.82 -3.98 7.71
N PHE A 147 1.59 -5.25 7.39
CA PHE A 147 2.53 -6.35 7.68
C PHE A 147 3.15 -6.98 6.44
N ASN A 148 2.58 -6.75 5.25
CA ASN A 148 3.08 -7.31 4.00
C ASN A 148 4.14 -6.42 3.33
N ALA A 149 4.80 -6.92 2.30
CA ALA A 149 5.77 -6.19 1.49
C ALA A 149 5.32 -6.10 0.03
N PHE A 150 5.73 -5.02 -0.68
CA PHE A 150 5.61 -4.95 -2.13
C PHE A 150 6.66 -5.82 -2.81
N VAL A 151 6.20 -6.65 -3.73
CA VAL A 151 7.03 -7.49 -4.60
C VAL A 151 6.81 -7.04 -6.05
N PRO A 152 7.87 -6.67 -6.79
CA PRO A 152 7.74 -6.22 -8.18
C PRO A 152 7.70 -7.40 -9.15
N PHE A 153 6.84 -7.31 -10.18
CA PHE A 153 6.79 -8.29 -11.27
C PHE A 153 6.73 -7.57 -12.61
N TYR A 154 7.45 -8.07 -13.61
CA TYR A 154 7.25 -7.68 -15.00
C TYR A 154 5.87 -8.12 -15.46
N VAL A 155 5.14 -7.25 -16.18
CA VAL A 155 3.76 -7.55 -16.59
C VAL A 155 3.67 -8.25 -17.95
N ASN A 156 4.75 -8.28 -18.73
CA ASN A 156 4.80 -8.92 -20.05
C ASN A 156 5.09 -10.42 -19.90
N ILE A 157 4.09 -11.17 -19.44
CA ILE A 157 4.19 -12.60 -19.15
C ILE A 157 2.91 -13.31 -19.57
N ASP A 158 3.01 -14.59 -19.90
CA ASP A 158 1.87 -15.48 -20.16
C ASP A 158 1.48 -16.26 -18.89
N GLU A 159 2.44 -16.53 -18.00
CA GLU A 159 2.23 -17.32 -16.80
C GLU A 159 2.76 -16.61 -15.56
N THR A 160 1.97 -16.62 -14.49
CA THR A 160 2.35 -16.09 -13.17
C THR A 160 3.08 -17.17 -12.36
N PRO A 161 4.17 -16.83 -11.61
CA PRO A 161 4.82 -17.80 -10.73
C PRO A 161 3.83 -18.43 -9.74
N ILE A 162 3.93 -19.74 -9.56
CA ILE A 162 2.95 -20.53 -8.80
C ILE A 162 2.78 -20.03 -7.35
N TYR A 163 3.86 -19.56 -6.72
CA TYR A 163 3.79 -19.04 -5.36
C TYR A 163 2.86 -17.82 -5.21
N THR A 164 2.71 -17.02 -6.25
CA THR A 164 1.86 -15.81 -6.27
C THR A 164 0.53 -16.02 -6.99
N ALA A 165 0.37 -17.16 -7.68
CA ALA A 165 -0.85 -17.55 -8.36
C ALA A 165 -1.73 -18.47 -7.48
N ASN A 166 -2.93 -18.72 -7.94
CA ASN A 166 -3.80 -19.82 -7.48
C ASN A 166 -4.07 -19.86 -5.97
N THR A 167 -4.58 -18.77 -5.42
CA THR A 167 -5.06 -18.75 -4.04
C THR A 167 -6.27 -19.69 -3.89
N GLU A 168 -6.09 -20.78 -3.18
CA GLU A 168 -7.14 -21.76 -2.90
C GLU A 168 -7.82 -21.53 -1.56
N LYS A 169 -8.93 -22.25 -1.30
CA LYS A 169 -9.64 -22.20 -0.01
C LYS A 169 -8.85 -22.82 1.14
N THR A 170 -7.99 -23.79 0.83
CA THR A 170 -7.15 -24.47 1.83
C THR A 170 -5.93 -23.61 2.14
N VAL A 171 -5.70 -23.37 3.43
CA VAL A 171 -4.52 -22.59 3.89
C VAL A 171 -3.25 -23.40 3.63
N SER A 172 -2.28 -22.75 3.00
CA SER A 172 -0.95 -23.30 2.74
C SER A 172 0.11 -22.21 2.79
N THR A 173 1.25 -22.48 3.41
CA THR A 173 2.41 -21.57 3.39
C THR A 173 3.19 -21.59 2.08
N ASP A 174 2.85 -22.49 1.18
CA ASP A 174 3.34 -22.50 -0.20
C ASP A 174 2.62 -21.49 -1.12
N ASN A 175 1.77 -20.67 -0.55
CA ASN A 175 1.03 -19.63 -1.25
C ASN A 175 1.27 -18.27 -0.59
N PHE A 176 1.66 -17.26 -1.39
CA PHE A 176 2.02 -15.94 -0.92
C PHE A 176 0.87 -15.22 -0.19
N TYR A 177 -0.38 -15.38 -0.65
CA TYR A 177 -1.54 -14.82 0.01
C TYR A 177 -1.72 -15.38 1.43
N TRP A 178 -1.72 -16.72 1.57
CA TRP A 178 -1.96 -17.34 2.87
C TRP A 178 -0.82 -17.13 3.85
N SER A 179 0.43 -17.16 3.40
CA SER A 179 1.58 -16.81 4.25
C SER A 179 1.44 -15.40 4.83
N ASN A 180 1.11 -14.41 4.01
CA ASN A 180 0.89 -13.04 4.47
C ASN A 180 -0.37 -12.90 5.34
N ARG A 181 -1.42 -13.69 5.11
CA ARG A 181 -2.62 -13.69 5.98
C ARG A 181 -2.31 -14.23 7.37
N ILE A 182 -1.52 -15.29 7.46
CA ILE A 182 -1.09 -15.85 8.76
C ILE A 182 -0.19 -14.86 9.49
N ILE A 183 0.82 -14.31 8.81
CA ILE A 183 1.69 -13.27 9.36
C ILE A 183 0.86 -12.10 9.89
N GLY A 184 -0.05 -11.57 9.08
CA GLY A 184 -0.90 -10.45 9.48
C GLY A 184 -1.77 -10.75 10.69
N ALA A 185 -2.37 -11.94 10.77
CA ALA A 185 -3.20 -12.34 11.89
C ALA A 185 -2.41 -12.47 13.22
N LEU A 186 -1.21 -13.02 13.16
CA LEU A 186 -0.34 -13.15 14.31
C LEU A 186 0.26 -11.80 14.73
N ALA A 187 0.74 -11.03 13.75
CA ALA A 187 1.40 -9.75 13.99
C ALA A 187 0.44 -8.67 14.50
N ASP A 188 -0.83 -8.66 14.08
CA ASP A 188 -1.86 -7.74 14.57
C ASP A 188 -2.05 -7.88 16.08
N ALA A 189 -2.10 -9.13 16.58
CA ALA A 189 -2.24 -9.42 18.01
C ALA A 189 -0.95 -9.15 18.82
N HIS A 190 0.23 -9.20 18.16
CA HIS A 190 1.55 -9.09 18.80
C HIS A 190 2.39 -7.95 18.23
N PHE A 191 1.73 -6.84 17.80
CA PHE A 191 2.34 -5.74 17.03
C PHE A 191 3.67 -5.28 17.61
N SER A 192 3.70 -4.92 18.90
CA SER A 192 4.91 -4.36 19.52
C SER A 192 6.12 -5.30 19.56
N ASN A 193 5.88 -6.60 19.51
CA ASN A 193 6.95 -7.60 19.57
C ASN A 193 7.41 -8.04 18.18
N THR A 194 6.57 -7.83 17.16
CA THR A 194 6.82 -8.30 15.78
C THR A 194 7.22 -7.18 14.83
N THR A 195 6.91 -5.92 15.15
CA THR A 195 7.11 -4.77 14.24
C THR A 195 8.54 -4.66 13.70
N SER A 196 9.58 -4.85 14.54
CA SER A 196 10.97 -4.79 14.08
C SER A 196 11.36 -5.90 13.09
N ALA A 197 10.72 -7.07 13.18
CA ALA A 197 10.94 -8.15 12.22
C ALA A 197 10.23 -7.83 10.89
N ILE A 198 9.03 -7.26 10.97
CA ILE A 198 8.24 -6.81 9.82
C ILE A 198 8.95 -5.70 9.06
N ASP A 199 9.45 -4.67 9.75
CA ASP A 199 10.19 -3.57 9.13
C ASP A 199 11.42 -4.08 8.37
N ARG A 200 12.17 -5.01 8.98
CA ARG A 200 13.33 -5.64 8.31
C ARG A 200 12.91 -6.46 7.08
N TYR A 201 11.83 -7.19 7.17
CA TYR A 201 11.27 -7.95 6.05
C TYR A 201 10.87 -7.03 4.90
N GLN A 202 10.09 -5.99 5.18
CA GLN A 202 9.63 -5.02 4.17
C GLN A 202 10.83 -4.37 3.47
N ASN A 203 11.81 -3.90 4.23
CA ASN A 203 13.03 -3.30 3.68
C ASN A 203 13.85 -4.29 2.85
N ALA A 204 13.98 -5.54 3.31
CA ALA A 204 14.74 -6.56 2.60
C ALA A 204 14.09 -6.94 1.27
N VAL A 205 12.78 -7.22 1.28
CA VAL A 205 12.02 -7.57 0.07
C VAL A 205 12.07 -6.44 -0.95
N GLN A 206 11.87 -5.20 -0.51
CA GLN A 206 11.89 -4.03 -1.37
C GLN A 206 13.28 -3.80 -1.98
N THR A 207 14.33 -3.82 -1.15
CA THR A 207 15.71 -3.67 -1.62
C THR A 207 16.09 -4.77 -2.62
N LYS A 208 15.76 -6.02 -2.32
CA LYS A 208 16.04 -7.16 -3.21
C LYS A 208 15.20 -7.10 -4.48
N GLY A 209 13.94 -6.68 -4.39
CA GLY A 209 13.07 -6.45 -5.54
C GLY A 209 13.68 -5.46 -6.52
N HIS A 210 14.12 -4.29 -6.05
CA HIS A 210 14.83 -3.32 -6.90
C HIS A 210 16.14 -3.87 -7.48
N GLN A 211 16.92 -4.62 -6.69
CA GLN A 211 18.15 -5.25 -7.19
C GLN A 211 17.87 -6.23 -8.32
N LEU A 212 16.80 -7.03 -8.21
CA LEU A 212 16.42 -7.98 -9.25
C LEU A 212 15.92 -7.26 -10.51
N ILE A 213 15.07 -6.25 -10.37
CA ILE A 213 14.63 -5.43 -11.52
C ILE A 213 15.86 -4.82 -12.22
N ASN A 214 16.78 -4.20 -11.48
CA ASN A 214 17.99 -3.60 -12.08
C ASN A 214 18.89 -4.66 -12.74
N LYS A 215 19.01 -5.84 -12.13
CA LYS A 215 19.77 -6.97 -12.73
C LYS A 215 19.15 -7.35 -14.08
N TYR A 216 17.87 -7.62 -14.13
CA TYR A 216 17.20 -8.05 -15.35
C TYR A 216 17.09 -6.94 -16.39
N ASP A 217 16.87 -5.69 -16.00
CA ASP A 217 16.94 -4.55 -16.92
C ASP A 217 18.30 -4.46 -17.62
N SER A 218 19.40 -4.74 -16.89
CA SER A 218 20.75 -4.70 -17.46
C SER A 218 21.09 -5.90 -18.35
N LEU A 219 20.39 -7.01 -18.19
CA LEU A 219 20.57 -8.24 -18.98
C LEU A 219 19.68 -8.30 -20.21
N PHE A 220 18.65 -7.44 -20.28
CA PHE A 220 17.72 -7.46 -21.40
C PHE A 220 18.39 -7.01 -22.70
N THR A 221 18.23 -7.82 -23.76
CA THR A 221 18.64 -7.49 -25.13
C THR A 221 17.49 -7.77 -26.09
N LYS A 222 17.48 -7.14 -27.26
CA LYS A 222 16.42 -7.32 -28.25
C LYS A 222 16.39 -8.70 -28.92
N ASP A 223 17.42 -9.50 -28.68
CA ASP A 223 17.56 -10.83 -29.29
C ASP A 223 16.90 -11.93 -28.43
N VAL A 224 16.44 -11.60 -27.22
CA VAL A 224 15.74 -12.55 -26.33
C VAL A 224 14.23 -12.44 -26.52
N ASP A 225 13.52 -13.56 -26.36
CA ASP A 225 12.07 -13.53 -26.26
C ASP A 225 11.65 -12.82 -24.97
N PRO A 226 10.95 -11.67 -25.06
CA PRO A 226 10.68 -10.83 -23.89
C PRO A 226 9.76 -11.50 -22.88
N VAL A 227 8.83 -12.34 -23.33
CA VAL A 227 7.88 -13.05 -22.44
C VAL A 227 8.62 -14.06 -21.58
N THR A 228 9.37 -14.94 -22.19
CA THR A 228 10.20 -15.94 -21.48
C THR A 228 11.23 -15.27 -20.55
N PHE A 229 11.81 -14.17 -20.99
CA PHE A 229 12.73 -13.39 -20.17
C PHE A 229 12.06 -12.84 -18.92
N CYS A 230 10.89 -12.19 -19.06
CA CYS A 230 10.14 -11.65 -17.94
C CYS A 230 9.62 -12.76 -17.01
N GLN A 231 9.20 -13.90 -17.54
CA GLN A 231 8.79 -15.05 -16.73
C GLN A 231 9.95 -15.61 -15.90
N THR A 232 11.16 -15.66 -16.47
CA THR A 232 12.37 -16.09 -15.74
C THR A 232 12.70 -15.11 -14.62
N ALA A 233 12.64 -13.81 -14.89
CA ALA A 233 12.83 -12.76 -13.89
C ALA A 233 11.80 -12.87 -12.75
N ASN A 234 10.54 -13.03 -13.11
CA ASN A 234 9.45 -13.13 -12.15
C ASN A 234 9.56 -14.39 -11.27
N GLN A 235 10.08 -15.50 -11.80
CA GLN A 235 10.32 -16.69 -10.99
C GLN A 235 11.40 -16.43 -9.91
N GLU A 236 12.54 -15.80 -10.27
CA GLU A 236 13.56 -15.44 -9.28
C GLU A 236 13.04 -14.45 -8.24
N ILE A 237 12.19 -13.51 -8.65
CA ILE A 237 11.54 -12.56 -7.74
C ILE A 237 10.57 -13.29 -6.79
N ALA A 238 9.79 -14.25 -7.29
CA ALA A 238 8.87 -15.04 -6.46
C ALA A 238 9.62 -15.93 -5.46
N ASP A 239 10.75 -16.51 -5.88
CA ASP A 239 11.60 -17.32 -4.99
C ASP A 239 12.20 -16.45 -3.86
N MET A 240 12.69 -15.26 -4.19
CA MET A 240 13.16 -14.27 -3.21
C MET A 240 12.03 -13.89 -2.24
N ALA A 241 10.83 -13.60 -2.74
CA ALA A 241 9.69 -13.25 -1.91
C ALA A 241 9.30 -14.40 -0.98
N LYS A 242 9.28 -15.64 -1.48
CA LYS A 242 9.00 -16.84 -0.66
C LYS A 242 10.01 -16.99 0.47
N GLN A 243 11.29 -16.93 0.16
CA GLN A 243 12.34 -17.06 1.17
C GLN A 243 12.18 -16.05 2.31
N HIS A 244 12.02 -14.76 1.98
CA HIS A 244 11.86 -13.72 3.00
C HIS A 244 10.55 -13.83 3.78
N THR A 245 9.48 -14.30 3.14
CA THR A 245 8.17 -14.47 3.78
C THR A 245 8.19 -15.65 4.74
N ASP A 246 8.82 -16.77 4.38
CA ASP A 246 9.02 -17.93 5.23
C ASP A 246 9.85 -17.55 6.47
N ASP A 247 10.98 -16.84 6.29
CA ASP A 247 11.83 -16.32 7.38
C ASP A 247 11.06 -15.39 8.35
N LEU A 248 10.15 -14.56 7.82
CA LEU A 248 9.32 -13.70 8.66
C LEU A 248 8.26 -14.53 9.40
N LEU A 249 7.62 -15.47 8.72
CA LEU A 249 6.58 -16.33 9.33
C LEU A 249 7.13 -17.08 10.54
N ASP A 250 8.33 -17.68 10.41
CA ASP A 250 9.01 -18.37 11.51
C ASP A 250 9.21 -17.43 12.70
N LYS A 251 9.70 -16.21 12.47
CA LYS A 251 9.95 -15.23 13.55
C LYS A 251 8.66 -14.77 14.22
N VAL A 252 7.63 -14.49 13.43
CA VAL A 252 6.34 -14.02 13.95
C VAL A 252 5.64 -15.12 14.71
N LEU A 253 5.64 -16.34 14.19
CA LEU A 253 5.04 -17.51 14.86
C LEU A 253 5.77 -17.83 16.16
N PHE A 254 7.11 -17.83 16.15
CA PHE A 254 7.90 -18.01 17.38
C PHE A 254 7.53 -16.95 18.42
N THR A 255 7.51 -15.67 18.02
CA THR A 255 7.19 -14.56 18.94
C THR A 255 5.77 -14.67 19.50
N ALA A 256 4.81 -15.11 18.69
CA ALA A 256 3.42 -15.25 19.11
C ALA A 256 3.17 -16.49 19.98
N SER A 257 4.10 -17.45 19.98
CA SER A 257 4.00 -18.70 20.76
C SER A 257 4.61 -18.59 22.16
N MET A 258 5.35 -17.54 22.47
CA MET A 258 6.02 -17.28 23.74
C MET A 258 5.20 -16.36 24.65
#